data_af1acea62c38ed464217af7065d0f8fe
#
_entry.id   af1acea62c38ed464217af7065d0f8fe
#
_cell.length_a   1.000
_cell.length_b   1.000
_cell.length_c   1.000
_cell.angle_alpha   90.00
_cell.angle_beta   90.00
_cell.angle_gamma   90.00
#
_symmetry.space_group_name_H-M   'P 1'
#
loop_
_entity.id
_entity.type
_entity.pdbx_description
1 polymer ?
#
loop_
_entity_poly.entity_id
_entity_poly.type
_entity_poly.pdbx_seq_one_letter_code
_entity_poly.pdbx_strand_id
1 'polypeptide(L)'
;MKKVSGPEDRMREKIIAAIRRIPHGKVSTYGAIARAAGFPGAARRVAWLLHRSYGLPWQRVVGSGGEIKLRGDSAIEQRLRLEAEGVTFRGRRVNMKRHEFKFAKKSAGSIRTRQSGRAKRVR
;
A
#
# COMPACT_ATOMS: atom_id res chain seq x y z
N MET A 1 15.04 -18.56 -21.97
CA MET A 1 16.03 -17.87 -21.39
C MET A 1 15.61 -16.82 -20.42
N LYS A 2 16.42 -16.63 -19.46
CA LYS A 2 16.04 -15.81 -18.40
C LYS A 2 16.39 -14.39 -18.62
N LYS A 3 15.51 -13.55 -18.37
CA LYS A 3 15.73 -12.19 -18.52
C LYS A 3 16.49 -11.59 -17.37
N VAL A 4 17.40 -10.75 -17.65
CA VAL A 4 18.11 -10.06 -16.60
C VAL A 4 17.23 -8.99 -16.02
N SER A 5 17.13 -8.94 -14.70
CA SER A 5 16.34 -7.92 -14.06
C SER A 5 17.06 -6.59 -14.06
N GLY A 6 16.43 -5.58 -14.57
CA GLY A 6 16.96 -4.24 -14.51
C GLY A 6 16.33 -3.44 -13.41
N PRO A 7 16.72 -2.17 -13.27
CA PRO A 7 16.14 -1.31 -12.23
C PRO A 7 14.63 -1.19 -12.33
N GLU A 8 14.11 -1.13 -13.55
CA GLU A 8 12.67 -1.05 -13.74
C GLU A 8 11.98 -2.29 -13.22
N ASP A 9 12.56 -3.46 -13.51
CA ASP A 9 11.95 -4.71 -13.05
C ASP A 9 11.99 -4.82 -11.54
N ARG A 10 13.07 -4.39 -10.94
CA ARG A 10 13.17 -4.42 -9.48
C ARG A 10 12.17 -3.50 -8.83
N MET A 11 12.00 -2.31 -9.38
CA MET A 11 11.02 -1.38 -8.87
C MET A 11 9.62 -1.97 -8.95
N ARG A 12 9.29 -2.55 -10.11
CA ARG A 12 8.00 -3.16 -10.30
C ARG A 12 7.74 -4.27 -9.28
N GLU A 13 8.71 -5.14 -9.11
CA GLU A 13 8.56 -6.25 -8.17
C GLU A 13 8.35 -5.77 -6.75
N LYS A 14 9.12 -4.77 -6.34
CA LYS A 14 9.00 -4.27 -4.97
C LYS A 14 7.70 -3.53 -4.73
N ILE A 15 7.24 -2.80 -5.72
CA ILE A 15 5.96 -2.10 -5.60
C ILE A 15 4.82 -3.12 -5.52
N ILE A 16 4.85 -4.13 -6.38
CA ILE A 16 3.80 -5.14 -6.36
C ILE A 16 3.80 -5.89 -5.03
N ALA A 17 4.99 -6.22 -4.52
CA ALA A 17 5.08 -6.90 -3.25
C ALA A 17 4.49 -6.03 -2.13
N ALA A 18 4.74 -4.73 -2.16
CA ALA A 18 4.19 -3.84 -1.15
C ALA A 18 2.67 -3.79 -1.23
N ILE A 19 2.14 -3.71 -2.45
CA ILE A 19 0.68 -3.67 -2.62
C ILE A 19 0.05 -4.95 -2.06
N ARG A 20 0.66 -6.09 -2.30
CA ARG A 20 0.10 -7.36 -1.84
C ARG A 20 0.12 -7.50 -0.33
N ARG A 21 0.89 -6.67 0.36
CA ARG A 21 0.93 -6.71 1.81
C ARG A 21 -0.26 -6.04 2.48
N ILE A 22 -1.01 -5.23 1.73
CA ILE A 22 -2.15 -4.51 2.30
C ILE A 22 -3.27 -5.50 2.57
N PRO A 23 -3.64 -5.70 3.83
CA PRO A 23 -4.63 -6.74 4.13
C PRO A 23 -6.05 -6.29 3.87
N HIS A 24 -6.93 -7.26 3.84
CA HIS A 24 -8.36 -7.04 3.73
C HIS A 24 -8.82 -6.07 4.81
N GLY A 25 -9.61 -5.09 4.44
CA GLY A 25 -10.12 -4.11 5.40
C GLY A 25 -9.20 -2.94 5.67
N LYS A 26 -8.05 -2.89 4.98
CA LYS A 26 -7.13 -1.78 5.14
C LYS A 26 -6.81 -1.16 3.80
N VAL A 27 -6.31 0.06 3.82
CA VAL A 27 -5.92 0.76 2.61
C VAL A 27 -4.57 1.42 2.81
N SER A 28 -3.91 1.74 1.71
CA SER A 28 -2.70 2.54 1.76
C SER A 28 -2.70 3.52 0.61
N THR A 29 -1.81 4.49 0.66
CA THR A 29 -1.76 5.51 -0.38
C THR A 29 -0.68 5.17 -1.39
N TYR A 30 -0.82 5.74 -2.59
CA TYR A 30 0.19 5.55 -3.63
C TYR A 30 1.58 5.94 -3.12
N GLY A 31 1.66 7.04 -2.37
CA GLY A 31 2.96 7.49 -1.86
C GLY A 31 3.53 6.59 -0.80
N ALA A 32 2.68 6.09 0.10
CA ALA A 32 3.16 5.20 1.16
C ALA A 32 3.66 3.89 0.58
N ILE A 33 2.97 3.38 -0.45
CA ILE A 33 3.41 2.17 -1.12
C ILE A 33 4.77 2.38 -1.78
N ALA A 34 4.93 3.52 -2.45
CA ALA A 34 6.20 3.83 -3.09
C ALA A 34 7.33 3.88 -2.07
N ARG A 35 7.10 4.52 -0.94
CA ARG A 35 8.11 4.59 0.11
C ARG A 35 8.43 3.22 0.68
N ALA A 36 7.39 2.42 0.92
CA ALA A 36 7.59 1.08 1.47
C ALA A 36 8.39 0.20 0.52
N ALA A 37 8.23 0.42 -0.78
CA ALA A 37 8.96 -0.33 -1.78
C ALA A 37 10.40 0.15 -1.93
N GLY A 38 10.73 1.28 -1.30
CA GLY A 38 12.08 1.81 -1.39
C GLY A 38 12.27 2.86 -2.48
N PHE A 39 11.16 3.39 -3.02
CA PHE A 39 11.23 4.36 -4.11
C PHE A 39 10.36 5.56 -3.78
N PRO A 40 10.74 6.34 -2.76
CA PRO A 40 9.94 7.52 -2.42
C PRO A 40 9.83 8.44 -3.64
N GLY A 41 8.67 8.99 -3.84
CA GLY A 41 8.43 9.83 -4.99
C GLY A 41 7.88 9.09 -6.20
N ALA A 42 7.76 7.77 -6.12
CA ALA A 42 7.30 6.98 -7.27
C ALA A 42 5.81 6.69 -7.25
N ALA A 43 5.01 7.58 -6.65
CA ALA A 43 3.57 7.35 -6.56
C ALA A 43 2.91 7.17 -7.93
N ARG A 44 3.36 7.92 -8.92
CA ARG A 44 2.79 7.76 -10.26
C ARG A 44 3.09 6.40 -10.85
N ARG A 45 4.26 5.88 -10.56
CA ARG A 45 4.59 4.53 -11.04
C ARG A 45 3.71 3.48 -10.38
N VAL A 46 3.37 3.68 -9.10
CA VAL A 46 2.45 2.78 -8.43
C VAL A 46 1.11 2.77 -9.15
N ALA A 47 0.58 3.97 -9.45
CA ALA A 47 -0.70 4.05 -10.15
C ALA A 47 -0.63 3.40 -11.52
N TRP A 48 0.45 3.64 -12.24
CA TRP A 48 0.64 3.08 -13.58
C TRP A 48 0.69 1.55 -13.53
N LEU A 49 1.38 1.00 -12.55
CA LEU A 49 1.48 -0.45 -12.42
C LEU A 49 0.14 -1.09 -12.07
N LEU A 50 -0.63 -0.43 -11.21
CA LEU A 50 -1.95 -0.95 -10.88
C LEU A 50 -2.85 -1.02 -12.11
N HIS A 51 -2.72 -0.04 -12.98
CA HIS A 51 -3.51 0.02 -14.20
C HIS A 51 -3.17 -1.12 -15.15
N ARG A 52 -1.96 -1.63 -15.08
CA ARG A 52 -1.48 -2.62 -16.03
C ARG A 52 -1.29 -4.02 -15.46
N SER A 53 -1.64 -4.20 -14.20
CA SER A 53 -1.42 -5.49 -13.56
C SER A 53 -2.75 -6.14 -13.21
N TYR A 54 -2.73 -7.44 -13.12
CA TYR A 54 -3.91 -8.20 -12.76
C TYR A 54 -3.73 -8.86 -11.41
N GLY A 55 -4.83 -9.11 -10.74
CA GLY A 55 -4.79 -9.88 -9.51
C GLY A 55 -4.28 -9.16 -8.29
N LEU A 56 -4.12 -7.83 -8.38
CA LEU A 56 -3.69 -7.05 -7.24
C LEU A 56 -4.92 -6.49 -6.50
N PRO A 57 -4.81 -6.27 -5.20
CA PRO A 57 -5.90 -5.66 -4.45
C PRO A 57 -5.92 -4.15 -4.71
N TRP A 58 -6.19 -3.79 -5.94
CA TRP A 58 -6.13 -2.39 -6.39
C TRP A 58 -7.08 -1.49 -5.61
N GLN A 59 -8.19 -2.04 -5.14
CA GLN A 59 -9.17 -1.24 -4.42
C GLN A 59 -8.62 -0.72 -3.10
N ARG A 60 -7.55 -1.32 -2.60
CA ARG A 60 -6.97 -0.92 -1.32
C ARG A 60 -5.94 0.20 -1.46
N VAL A 61 -5.81 0.76 -2.67
CA VAL A 61 -4.86 1.84 -2.91
C VAL A 61 -5.62 3.12 -3.20
N VAL A 62 -5.39 4.13 -2.38
CA VAL A 62 -6.12 5.38 -2.47
C VAL A 62 -5.15 6.55 -2.49
N GLY A 63 -5.67 7.73 -2.72
CA GLY A 63 -4.86 8.92 -2.68
C GLY A 63 -4.66 9.43 -1.27
N SER A 64 -3.88 10.48 -1.16
CA SER A 64 -3.60 11.11 0.10
C SER A 64 -4.89 11.47 0.83
N GLY A 65 -4.93 11.19 2.12
CA GLY A 65 -6.12 11.48 2.92
C GLY A 65 -7.28 10.54 2.67
N GLY A 66 -7.08 9.46 1.93
CA GLY A 66 -8.12 8.48 1.69
C GLY A 66 -8.96 8.76 0.46
N GLU A 67 -8.51 9.66 -0.39
CA GLU A 67 -9.28 10.05 -1.56
C GLU A 67 -9.27 8.98 -2.63
N ILE A 68 -10.44 8.66 -3.18
CA ILE A 68 -10.51 7.77 -4.33
C ILE A 68 -10.15 8.60 -5.56
N LYS A 69 -9.06 8.22 -6.22
CA LYS A 69 -8.56 8.98 -7.35
C LYS A 69 -9.16 8.55 -8.69
N LEU A 70 -9.75 7.38 -8.73
CA LEU A 70 -10.38 6.90 -9.95
C LEU A 70 -11.66 7.66 -10.22
N ARG A 71 -12.19 7.52 -11.41
CA ARG A 71 -13.39 8.22 -11.80
C ARG A 71 -14.43 7.28 -12.36
N GLY A 72 -15.69 7.75 -12.39
CA GLY A 72 -16.77 7.02 -13.01
C GLY A 72 -16.99 5.67 -12.37
N ASP A 73 -17.23 4.69 -13.20
CA ASP A 73 -17.57 3.35 -12.73
C ASP A 73 -16.45 2.75 -11.89
N SER A 74 -15.21 3.04 -12.21
CA SER A 74 -14.10 2.49 -11.43
C SER A 74 -14.10 3.04 -10.01
N ALA A 75 -14.47 4.30 -9.84
CA ALA A 75 -14.54 4.88 -8.51
C ALA A 75 -15.67 4.23 -7.71
N ILE A 76 -16.79 4.00 -8.35
CA ILE A 76 -17.92 3.37 -7.70
C ILE A 76 -17.57 1.95 -7.30
N GLU A 77 -16.93 1.22 -8.19
CA GLU A 77 -16.54 -0.15 -7.89
C GLU A 77 -15.53 -0.20 -6.76
N GLN A 78 -14.58 0.71 -6.75
CA GLN A 78 -13.59 0.75 -5.69
C GLN A 78 -14.26 0.92 -4.33
N ARG A 79 -15.18 1.87 -4.25
CA ARG A 79 -15.87 2.12 -2.99
C ARG A 79 -16.68 0.91 -2.56
N LEU A 80 -17.40 0.30 -3.48
CA LEU A 80 -18.20 -0.87 -3.15
C LEU A 80 -17.33 -2.02 -2.63
N ARG A 81 -16.20 -2.23 -3.27
CA ARG A 81 -15.29 -3.29 -2.83
C ARG A 81 -14.75 -3.01 -1.44
N LEU A 82 -14.39 -1.76 -1.17
CA LEU A 82 -13.88 -1.40 0.15
C LEU A 82 -14.96 -1.53 1.21
N GLU A 83 -16.18 -1.11 0.89
CA GLU A 83 -17.27 -1.25 1.85
C GLU A 83 -17.54 -2.72 2.13
N ALA A 84 -17.41 -3.57 1.14
CA ALA A 84 -17.59 -5.00 1.34
C ALA A 84 -16.50 -5.58 2.25
N GLU A 85 -15.36 -4.92 2.33
CA GLU A 85 -14.29 -5.33 3.25
C GLU A 85 -14.43 -4.71 4.62
N GLY A 86 -15.46 -3.93 4.84
CA GLY A 86 -15.68 -3.29 6.14
C GLY A 86 -15.03 -1.93 6.27
N VAL A 87 -14.52 -1.38 5.17
CA VAL A 87 -13.89 -0.05 5.21
C VAL A 87 -14.97 1.01 5.27
N THR A 88 -14.82 1.96 6.18
CA THR A 88 -15.79 3.04 6.32
C THR A 88 -15.24 4.31 5.73
N PHE A 89 -16.16 5.19 5.38
CA PHE A 89 -15.82 6.44 4.74
C PHE A 89 -16.32 7.63 5.54
N ARG A 90 -15.64 8.75 5.35
CA ARG A 90 -16.11 10.02 5.88
C ARG A 90 -16.32 10.88 4.63
N GLY A 91 -17.59 11.00 4.23
CA GLY A 91 -17.90 11.61 2.96
C GLY A 91 -17.31 10.79 1.83
N ARG A 92 -16.47 11.41 1.03
CA ARG A 92 -15.88 10.73 -0.12
C ARG A 92 -14.53 10.10 0.17
N ARG A 93 -14.05 10.21 1.41
CA ARG A 93 -12.73 9.71 1.73
C ARG A 93 -12.80 8.54 2.69
N VAL A 94 -11.87 7.62 2.51
CA VAL A 94 -11.75 6.51 3.46
C VAL A 94 -11.38 7.09 4.83
N ASN A 95 -11.94 6.53 5.88
CA ASN A 95 -11.58 6.92 7.23
C ASN A 95 -10.19 6.35 7.52
N MET A 96 -9.17 7.14 7.25
CA MET A 96 -7.78 6.68 7.36
C MET A 96 -7.39 6.38 8.79
N LYS A 97 -7.99 7.04 9.75
CA LYS A 97 -7.67 6.75 11.14
C LYS A 97 -7.95 5.30 11.48
N ARG A 98 -9.00 4.75 10.92
CA ARG A 98 -9.39 3.37 11.22
C ARG A 98 -8.76 2.36 10.29
N HIS A 99 -8.54 2.74 9.04
CA HIS A 99 -8.24 1.73 8.02
C HIS A 99 -6.89 1.84 7.35
N GLU A 100 -6.11 2.85 7.70
CA GLU A 100 -4.82 2.98 7.04
C GLU A 100 -3.86 1.88 7.47
N PHE A 101 -3.31 1.17 6.49
CA PHE A 101 -2.30 0.16 6.76
C PHE A 101 -0.94 0.85 6.84
N LYS A 102 -0.22 0.61 7.90
CA LYS A 102 1.11 1.18 8.03
C LYS A 102 2.13 0.10 7.83
N PHE A 103 3.00 0.30 6.84
CA PHE A 103 4.06 -0.65 6.59
C PHE A 103 5.05 -0.60 7.74
N ALA A 104 5.53 -1.77 8.15
CA ALA A 104 6.51 -1.82 9.20
C ALA A 104 7.80 -1.17 8.71
N LYS A 105 8.44 -0.43 9.59
CA LYS A 105 9.70 0.16 9.22
C LYS A 105 10.74 -0.91 9.15
N LYS A 106 11.60 -0.76 8.19
CA LYS A 106 12.70 -1.66 8.14
C LYS A 106 13.54 -1.34 9.30
N SER A 107 13.89 -2.18 9.99
CA SER A 107 14.54 -1.85 11.13
C SER A 107 15.90 -1.61 11.01
N ALA A 108 15.76 -0.79 11.08
CA ALA A 108 16.90 -0.44 10.94
C ALA A 108 17.42 -1.05 12.06
N GLY A 109 16.59 -0.94 11.86
CA GLY A 109 16.56 -1.34 12.28
C GLY A 109 16.25 -2.01 12.78
N SER A 110 16.25 -2.37 12.57
CA SER A 110 15.88 -2.95 12.86
C SER A 110 16.04 -3.47 13.68
N ILE A 111 16.26 -3.53 13.93
CA ILE A 111 16.36 -3.88 14.52
C ILE A 111 16.27 -3.84 15.64
N ARG A 112 16.34 -3.65 15.80
CA ARG A 112 16.15 -3.55 16.68
C ARG A 112 15.71 -3.89 17.54
N THR A 113 15.87 -3.97 17.35
CA THR A 113 15.35 -4.13 18.06
C THR A 113 15.08 -4.40 18.97
N ARG A 114 15.19 -4.47 19.03
CA ARG A 114 14.78 -4.61 19.89
C ARG A 114 14.46 -4.65 20.65
N GLN A 115 14.65 -4.69 20.53
CA GLN A 115 14.25 -4.65 21.33
C GLN A 115 13.87 -4.53 22.02
N SER A 116 14.24 -4.65 21.93
CA SER A 116 13.78 -4.57 22.68
C SER A 116 13.42 -4.56 23.38
N GLY A 117 13.68 -4.65 23.35
CA GLY A 117 13.13 -4.60 24.01
C GLY A 117 12.82 -4.86 24.56
N ARG A 118 13.09 -5.06 24.52
CA ARG A 118 12.74 -5.29 25.21
C ARG A 118 12.44 -5.51 25.83
N ALA A 119 12.81 -5.63 25.54
CA ALA A 119 12.51 -5.80 26.06
C ALA A 119 12.28 -5.83 26.73
N LYS A 120 12.46 -5.76 26.81
CA LYS A 120 12.21 -5.74 27.46
C LYS A 120 11.76 -6.05 28.01
N ARG A 121 11.90 -6.20 27.92
CA ARG A 121 11.52 -6.44 28.53
C ARG A 121 11.34 -7.00 29.06
N VAL A 122 11.69 -7.13 29.03
CA VAL A 122 11.52 -7.56 29.54
C VAL A 122 11.38 -7.73 30.17
N ARG A 123 11.34 -7.95 30.41
CA ARG A 123 11.14 -8.01 30.94
C ARG A 123 10.95 -8.13 31.48
#